data_f338e2305f087801a5e29f98df161cc6
#
_entry.id   f338e2305f087801a5e29f98df161cc6
#
_cell.length_a   1.000
_cell.length_b   1.000
_cell.length_c   1.000
_cell.angle_alpha   90.00
_cell.angle_beta   90.00
_cell.angle_gamma   90.00
#
_symmetry.space_group_name_H-M   'P 1'
#
loop_
_entity.id
_entity.type
_entity.pdbx_description
1 polymer ?
#
loop_
_entity_poly.entity_id
_entity_poly.type
_entity_poly.pdbx_seq_one_letter_code
_entity_poly.pdbx_strand_id
1 'polypeptide(L)'
;MLIVGSLVLVRVWSDVGKQTPTVKPYEPKRDGGTTDGLEDVFGEAGFVDKEGGADQSVVKIEKIIGADGTVSWRIVLPSTQDWQALAPFMSDEDLSLFFAMQDSGAVNDVDSNMALVLFPSLRTQYERAVLEAMDQAGVRGGPDGDPVMLVGFSQVGILAGHLAANRSDRYNFDAIVVCGAPIDNMPIPDSTRVISVQHEGDPVPTLDFFTAPPQRDNWQTITDTAGRPDRRVADPQRGPVQHHSRRASAGPRRRP
;
A
#
# COMPACT_ATOMS: atom_id res chain seq x y z
N MET A 1 -6.93 10.68 -27.74
CA MET A 1 -7.08 11.31 -26.40
C MET A 1 -8.51 11.29 -25.85
N LEU A 2 -9.54 11.59 -26.64
CA LEU A 2 -10.95 11.56 -26.17
C LEU A 2 -11.46 10.16 -25.76
N ILE A 3 -11.07 9.10 -26.46
CA ILE A 3 -11.52 7.72 -26.18
C ILE A 3 -10.96 7.23 -24.84
N VAL A 4 -9.70 7.49 -24.55
CA VAL A 4 -9.05 7.07 -23.27
C VAL A 4 -9.69 7.79 -22.09
N GLY A 5 -9.94 9.09 -22.19
CA GLY A 5 -10.60 9.85 -21.14
C GLY A 5 -12.03 9.35 -20.85
N SER A 6 -12.79 8.98 -21.89
CA SER A 6 -14.13 8.44 -21.72
C SER A 6 -14.11 7.05 -21.04
N LEU A 7 -13.14 6.20 -21.39
CA LEU A 7 -12.97 4.87 -20.79
C LEU A 7 -12.67 4.96 -19.30
N VAL A 8 -11.74 5.82 -18.91
CA VAL A 8 -11.40 6.08 -17.51
C VAL A 8 -12.62 6.53 -16.70
N LEU A 9 -13.40 7.47 -17.21
CA LEU A 9 -14.61 7.96 -16.55
C LEU A 9 -15.66 6.85 -16.35
N VAL A 10 -15.86 5.99 -17.35
CA VAL A 10 -16.81 4.87 -17.25
C VAL A 10 -16.38 3.88 -16.15
N ARG A 11 -15.11 3.55 -16.07
CA ARG A 11 -14.58 2.61 -15.05
C ARG A 11 -14.68 3.17 -13.64
N VAL A 12 -14.25 4.42 -13.44
CA VAL A 12 -14.39 5.09 -12.14
C VAL A 12 -15.86 5.14 -11.70
N TRP A 13 -16.77 5.45 -12.62
CA TRP A 13 -18.20 5.50 -12.31
C TRP A 13 -18.78 4.13 -12.01
N SER A 14 -18.29 3.08 -12.68
CA SER A 14 -18.65 1.69 -12.40
C SER A 14 -18.29 1.29 -10.96
N ASP A 15 -17.08 1.60 -10.51
CA ASP A 15 -16.64 1.27 -9.14
C ASP A 15 -17.48 1.98 -8.07
N VAL A 16 -17.69 3.28 -8.22
CA VAL A 16 -18.46 4.09 -7.24
C VAL A 16 -19.91 3.64 -7.15
N GLY A 17 -20.50 3.18 -8.25
CA GLY A 17 -21.89 2.69 -8.31
C GLY A 17 -22.08 1.28 -7.72
N LYS A 18 -21.01 0.54 -7.47
CA LYS A 18 -21.11 -0.81 -6.90
C LYS A 18 -21.59 -0.78 -5.44
N GLN A 19 -22.22 -1.85 -5.02
CA GLN A 19 -22.62 -2.04 -3.62
C GLN A 19 -21.36 -2.18 -2.74
N THR A 20 -21.50 -1.86 -1.45
CA THR A 20 -20.45 -2.16 -0.48
C THR A 20 -20.19 -3.67 -0.46
N PRO A 21 -18.93 -4.11 -0.59
CA PRO A 21 -18.59 -5.52 -0.49
C PRO A 21 -19.02 -6.10 0.85
N THR A 22 -19.32 -7.39 0.88
CA THR A 22 -19.60 -8.07 2.14
C THR A 22 -18.33 -8.20 2.96
N VAL A 23 -18.31 -7.58 4.13
CA VAL A 23 -17.20 -7.66 5.08
C VAL A 23 -17.47 -8.79 6.08
N LYS A 24 -16.48 -9.67 6.25
CA LYS A 24 -16.56 -10.83 7.17
C LYS A 24 -15.22 -10.98 7.92
N PRO A 25 -15.23 -11.49 9.16
CA PRO A 25 -14.03 -11.93 9.81
C PRO A 25 -13.26 -12.93 8.94
N TYR A 26 -11.95 -12.79 8.90
CA TYR A 26 -11.04 -13.67 8.18
C TYR A 26 -10.05 -14.29 9.17
N GLU A 27 -9.87 -15.60 9.11
CA GLU A 27 -8.89 -16.30 9.92
C GLU A 27 -7.55 -16.32 9.16
N PRO A 28 -6.50 -15.66 9.68
CA PRO A 28 -5.22 -15.60 8.99
C PRO A 28 -4.57 -16.99 8.96
N LYS A 29 -3.80 -17.27 7.90
CA LYS A 29 -3.05 -18.53 7.75
C LYS A 29 -1.90 -18.67 8.74
N ARG A 30 -1.49 -17.58 9.38
CA ARG A 30 -0.51 -17.54 10.46
C ARG A 30 -0.80 -16.41 11.44
N ASP A 31 -0.33 -16.56 12.67
CA ASP A 31 -0.36 -15.48 13.65
C ASP A 31 0.57 -14.34 13.21
N GLY A 32 0.13 -13.10 13.48
CA GLY A 32 0.97 -11.92 13.31
C GLY A 32 2.18 -11.96 14.26
N GLY A 33 3.33 -11.47 13.79
CA GLY A 33 4.52 -11.29 14.63
C GLY A 33 4.43 -10.02 15.49
N THR A 34 5.41 -9.85 16.38
CA THR A 34 5.66 -8.56 17.04
C THR A 34 6.16 -7.55 15.99
N THR A 35 5.81 -6.29 16.17
CA THR A 35 6.23 -5.21 15.27
C THR A 35 7.10 -4.24 16.05
N ASP A 36 8.41 -4.30 15.80
CA ASP A 36 9.41 -3.50 16.53
C ASP A 36 9.94 -2.32 15.69
N GLY A 37 9.68 -2.31 14.38
CA GLY A 37 10.16 -1.27 13.47
C GLY A 37 9.42 -1.21 12.13
N LEU A 38 9.87 -0.30 11.25
CA LEU A 38 9.29 -0.11 9.92
C LEU A 38 9.41 -1.36 9.04
N GLU A 39 10.50 -2.12 9.18
CA GLU A 39 10.70 -3.37 8.44
C GLU A 39 9.59 -4.38 8.75
N ASP A 40 9.22 -4.52 10.02
CA ASP A 40 8.14 -5.41 10.44
C ASP A 40 6.78 -4.92 9.96
N VAL A 41 6.55 -3.58 10.02
CA VAL A 41 5.31 -2.96 9.50
C VAL A 41 5.12 -3.28 8.02
N PHE A 42 6.16 -3.14 7.19
CA PHE A 42 6.08 -3.45 5.76
C PHE A 42 6.11 -4.95 5.48
N GLY A 43 6.81 -5.73 6.29
CA GLY A 43 6.75 -7.20 6.26
C GLY A 43 5.33 -7.72 6.48
N GLU A 44 4.61 -7.11 7.43
CA GLU A 44 3.21 -7.43 7.70
C GLU A 44 2.29 -7.01 6.54
N ALA A 45 2.51 -5.84 5.94
CA ALA A 45 1.76 -5.41 4.76
C ALA A 45 1.94 -6.39 3.60
N GLY A 46 3.16 -6.84 3.34
CA GLY A 46 3.46 -7.85 2.32
C GLY A 46 2.90 -9.24 2.65
N PHE A 47 2.65 -9.54 3.91
CA PHE A 47 1.95 -10.75 4.33
C PHE A 47 0.44 -10.64 4.08
N VAL A 48 -0.20 -9.57 4.52
CA VAL A 48 -1.64 -9.30 4.29
C VAL A 48 -1.96 -9.31 2.80
N ASP A 49 -1.07 -8.78 1.97
CA ASP A 49 -1.18 -8.80 0.53
C ASP A 49 -1.32 -10.20 -0.08
N LYS A 50 -0.68 -11.20 0.52
CA LYS A 50 -0.72 -12.61 0.09
C LYS A 50 -1.86 -13.41 0.70
N GLU A 51 -2.52 -12.90 1.74
CA GLU A 51 -3.63 -13.58 2.39
C GLU A 51 -4.90 -13.56 1.52
N GLY A 52 -5.11 -12.49 0.78
CA GLY A 52 -6.20 -12.36 -0.19
C GLY A 52 -5.97 -13.20 -1.45
N GLY A 53 -6.70 -12.88 -2.49
CA GLY A 53 -6.62 -13.50 -3.80
C GLY A 53 -7.42 -12.69 -4.81
N ALA A 54 -7.67 -13.26 -6.00
CA ALA A 54 -8.43 -12.56 -7.03
C ALA A 54 -9.87 -12.21 -6.61
N ASP A 55 -10.46 -12.99 -5.70
CA ASP A 55 -11.88 -12.88 -5.34
C ASP A 55 -12.13 -12.17 -4.00
N GLN A 56 -11.08 -11.88 -3.23
CA GLN A 56 -11.23 -11.25 -1.91
C GLN A 56 -10.00 -10.43 -1.50
N SER A 57 -10.24 -9.27 -0.92
CA SER A 57 -9.22 -8.45 -0.25
C SER A 57 -9.25 -8.67 1.25
N VAL A 58 -8.08 -8.86 1.85
CA VAL A 58 -7.93 -8.99 3.30
C VAL A 58 -7.37 -7.69 3.86
N VAL A 59 -8.05 -7.14 4.87
CA VAL A 59 -7.58 -5.98 5.63
C VAL A 59 -7.29 -6.44 7.04
N LYS A 60 -6.09 -6.17 7.55
CA LYS A 60 -5.75 -6.50 8.93
C LYS A 60 -6.02 -5.32 9.83
N ILE A 61 -6.80 -5.54 10.88
CA ILE A 61 -7.14 -4.54 11.89
C ILE A 61 -6.65 -5.04 13.24
N GLU A 62 -5.67 -4.36 13.80
CA GLU A 62 -5.05 -4.71 15.06
C GLU A 62 -5.40 -3.71 16.14
N LYS A 63 -5.92 -4.21 17.26
CA LYS A 63 -6.10 -3.44 18.48
C LYS A 63 -4.84 -3.49 19.32
N ILE A 64 -4.28 -2.34 19.61
CA ILE A 64 -3.08 -2.19 20.43
C ILE A 64 -3.51 -1.58 21.76
N ILE A 65 -3.13 -2.25 22.86
CA ILE A 65 -3.41 -1.77 24.22
C ILE A 65 -2.09 -1.40 24.87
N GLY A 66 -1.93 -0.11 25.14
CA GLY A 66 -0.77 0.42 25.85
C GLY A 66 -0.69 -0.09 27.30
N ALA A 67 0.48 -0.01 27.91
CA ALA A 67 0.68 -0.41 29.30
C ALA A 67 -0.17 0.42 30.30
N ASP A 68 -0.57 1.60 29.92
CA ASP A 68 -1.46 2.50 30.65
C ASP A 68 -2.96 2.26 30.37
N GLY A 69 -3.28 1.24 29.54
CA GLY A 69 -4.64 0.92 29.11
C GLY A 69 -5.16 1.75 27.96
N THR A 70 -4.37 2.66 27.38
CA THR A 70 -4.77 3.39 26.16
C THR A 70 -4.97 2.43 25.00
N VAL A 71 -5.99 2.70 24.18
CA VAL A 71 -6.31 1.90 23.00
C VAL A 71 -5.91 2.68 21.77
N SER A 72 -5.22 2.03 20.86
CA SER A 72 -4.95 2.50 19.49
C SER A 72 -5.13 1.36 18.49
N TRP A 73 -5.18 1.70 17.22
CA TRP A 73 -5.42 0.73 16.16
C TRP A 73 -4.41 0.86 15.04
N ARG A 74 -4.03 -0.27 14.45
CA ARG A 74 -3.25 -0.34 13.24
C ARG A 74 -4.05 -1.06 12.16
N ILE A 75 -4.26 -0.37 11.05
CA ILE A 75 -4.97 -0.89 9.88
C ILE A 75 -3.97 -1.12 8.78
N VAL A 76 -3.75 -2.37 8.41
CA VAL A 76 -2.83 -2.76 7.33
C VAL A 76 -3.65 -3.09 6.09
N LEU A 77 -3.43 -2.34 5.05
CA LEU A 77 -4.13 -2.43 3.78
C LEU A 77 -3.28 -3.24 2.77
N PRO A 78 -3.85 -4.24 2.06
CA PRO A 78 -3.13 -4.98 1.01
C PRO A 78 -2.85 -4.10 -0.20
N SER A 79 -1.88 -4.47 -1.04
CA SER A 79 -1.62 -3.78 -2.30
C SER A 79 -2.75 -4.01 -3.32
N THR A 80 -2.71 -3.28 -4.43
CA THR A 80 -3.68 -3.45 -5.53
C THR A 80 -3.62 -4.86 -6.08
N GLN A 81 -4.77 -5.56 -6.06
CA GLN A 81 -4.86 -6.96 -6.42
C GLN A 81 -5.10 -7.17 -7.92
N ASP A 82 -5.68 -6.20 -8.61
CA ASP A 82 -5.89 -6.26 -10.04
C ASP A 82 -5.29 -5.06 -10.78
N TRP A 83 -4.38 -5.38 -11.70
CA TRP A 83 -3.66 -4.44 -12.54
C TRP A 83 -4.13 -4.44 -14.00
N GLN A 84 -5.19 -5.17 -14.33
CA GLN A 84 -5.63 -5.36 -15.73
C GLN A 84 -5.97 -4.03 -16.42
N ALA A 85 -6.46 -3.05 -15.68
CA ALA A 85 -6.73 -1.73 -16.24
C ALA A 85 -5.50 -1.01 -16.79
N LEU A 86 -4.28 -1.37 -16.34
CA LEU A 86 -3.03 -0.82 -16.85
C LEU A 86 -2.38 -1.67 -17.95
N ALA A 87 -2.90 -2.87 -18.22
CA ALA A 87 -2.35 -3.76 -19.26
C ALA A 87 -2.18 -3.08 -20.64
N PRO A 88 -3.09 -2.18 -21.10
CA PRO A 88 -2.93 -1.45 -22.36
C PRO A 88 -1.70 -0.57 -22.41
N PHE A 89 -1.24 -0.08 -21.27
CA PHE A 89 -0.08 0.81 -21.16
C PHE A 89 1.23 0.05 -20.99
N MET A 90 1.15 -1.26 -20.73
CA MET A 90 2.29 -2.14 -20.44
C MET A 90 2.63 -3.12 -21.57
N SER A 91 1.78 -3.26 -22.59
CA SER A 91 1.98 -4.18 -23.72
C SER A 91 1.79 -3.47 -25.06
N ASP A 92 2.61 -3.84 -26.07
CA ASP A 92 2.56 -3.31 -27.44
C ASP A 92 1.46 -3.94 -28.31
N GLU A 93 0.55 -4.74 -27.73
CA GLU A 93 -0.46 -5.48 -28.50
C GLU A 93 -1.85 -4.84 -28.43
N ASP A 94 -2.52 -4.75 -29.59
CA ASP A 94 -3.87 -4.17 -29.75
C ASP A 94 -4.99 -4.88 -28.94
N LEU A 95 -4.76 -6.10 -28.47
CA LEU A 95 -5.64 -6.84 -27.57
C LEU A 95 -5.81 -6.20 -26.19
N SER A 96 -4.88 -5.33 -25.83
CA SER A 96 -4.82 -4.66 -24.54
C SER A 96 -6.03 -3.78 -24.23
N LEU A 97 -6.63 -3.17 -25.26
CA LEU A 97 -7.82 -2.30 -25.09
C LEU A 97 -9.07 -3.10 -24.69
N PHE A 98 -9.21 -4.31 -25.21
CA PHE A 98 -10.34 -5.20 -24.87
C PHE A 98 -10.23 -5.71 -23.43
N PHE A 99 -9.04 -6.11 -23.00
CA PHE A 99 -8.82 -6.54 -21.60
C PHE A 99 -8.97 -5.38 -20.61
N ALA A 100 -8.58 -4.16 -21.00
CA ALA A 100 -8.78 -2.97 -20.18
C ALA A 100 -10.26 -2.63 -19.95
N MET A 101 -11.16 -3.17 -20.77
CA MET A 101 -12.61 -2.97 -20.63
C MET A 101 -13.26 -4.02 -19.71
N GLN A 102 -12.57 -5.07 -19.33
CA GLN A 102 -13.09 -6.07 -18.41
C GLN A 102 -12.85 -5.65 -16.96
N ASP A 103 -13.93 -5.57 -16.20
CA ASP A 103 -13.89 -5.43 -14.75
C ASP A 103 -13.65 -6.82 -14.16
N SER A 104 -12.58 -7.03 -13.42
CA SER A 104 -12.26 -8.30 -12.78
C SER A 104 -13.18 -8.64 -11.60
N GLY A 105 -13.93 -7.65 -11.11
CA GLY A 105 -14.71 -7.77 -9.89
C GLY A 105 -13.88 -7.65 -8.61
N ALA A 106 -12.57 -7.42 -8.69
CA ALA A 106 -11.75 -7.18 -7.52
C ALA A 106 -12.20 -5.90 -6.81
N VAL A 107 -12.18 -5.92 -5.48
CA VAL A 107 -12.60 -4.80 -4.64
C VAL A 107 -11.52 -3.72 -4.58
N ASN A 108 -10.26 -4.15 -4.60
CA ASN A 108 -9.07 -3.32 -4.55
C ASN A 108 -8.33 -3.41 -5.89
N ASP A 109 -8.74 -2.60 -6.83
CA ASP A 109 -8.24 -2.56 -8.19
C ASP A 109 -7.70 -1.17 -8.58
N VAL A 110 -7.15 -1.06 -9.78
CA VAL A 110 -6.68 0.21 -10.32
C VAL A 110 -7.81 1.22 -10.49
N ASP A 111 -9.03 0.77 -10.78
CA ASP A 111 -10.19 1.65 -10.97
C ASP A 111 -10.57 2.37 -9.68
N SER A 112 -10.57 1.63 -8.55
CA SER A 112 -10.75 2.20 -7.22
C SER A 112 -9.66 3.24 -6.89
N ASN A 113 -8.40 2.93 -7.21
CA ASN A 113 -7.29 3.85 -6.98
C ASN A 113 -7.38 5.12 -7.84
N MET A 114 -7.74 4.98 -9.11
CA MET A 114 -7.96 6.13 -10.00
C MET A 114 -9.13 6.99 -9.53
N ALA A 115 -10.20 6.38 -9.04
CA ALA A 115 -11.33 7.09 -8.47
C ALA A 115 -10.91 7.97 -7.29
N LEU A 116 -10.10 7.44 -6.38
CA LEU A 116 -9.61 8.17 -5.20
C LEU A 116 -8.71 9.37 -5.57
N VAL A 117 -7.87 9.23 -6.62
CA VAL A 117 -6.99 10.32 -7.07
C VAL A 117 -7.75 11.40 -7.82
N LEU A 118 -8.62 11.00 -8.77
CA LEU A 118 -9.28 11.94 -9.67
C LEU A 118 -10.55 12.56 -9.08
N PHE A 119 -11.24 11.85 -8.20
CA PHE A 119 -12.52 12.24 -7.63
C PHE A 119 -12.59 11.97 -6.13
N PRO A 120 -11.80 12.67 -5.31
CA PRO A 120 -11.67 12.39 -3.87
C PRO A 120 -12.97 12.58 -3.06
N SER A 121 -14.01 13.17 -3.65
CA SER A 121 -15.34 13.26 -3.05
C SER A 121 -16.17 11.98 -3.21
N LEU A 122 -15.80 11.10 -4.13
CA LEU A 122 -16.50 9.84 -4.37
C LEU A 122 -16.03 8.77 -3.37
N ARG A 123 -16.92 7.83 -3.09
CA ARG A 123 -16.66 6.71 -2.17
C ARG A 123 -16.54 5.42 -2.96
N THR A 124 -15.32 4.92 -3.09
CA THR A 124 -15.07 3.64 -3.75
C THR A 124 -15.65 2.47 -2.94
N GLN A 125 -15.87 1.33 -3.58
CA GLN A 125 -16.31 0.13 -2.89
C GLN A 125 -15.29 -0.32 -1.84
N TYR A 126 -13.98 -0.19 -2.14
CA TYR A 126 -12.91 -0.57 -1.22
C TYR A 126 -12.87 0.34 0.02
N GLU A 127 -12.98 1.66 -0.16
CA GLU A 127 -13.10 2.60 0.97
C GLU A 127 -14.26 2.21 1.90
N ARG A 128 -15.45 1.94 1.31
CA ARG A 128 -16.63 1.54 2.10
C ARG A 128 -16.40 0.25 2.86
N ALA A 129 -15.73 -0.75 2.24
CA ALA A 129 -15.41 -2.01 2.89
C ALA A 129 -14.43 -1.83 4.06
N VAL A 130 -13.39 -1.01 3.89
CA VAL A 130 -12.41 -0.73 4.97
C VAL A 130 -13.09 -0.04 6.14
N LEU A 131 -13.91 0.97 5.89
CA LEU A 131 -14.65 1.67 6.95
C LEU A 131 -15.65 0.74 7.67
N GLU A 132 -16.33 -0.14 6.93
CA GLU A 132 -17.21 -1.17 7.51
C GLU A 132 -16.42 -2.17 8.38
N ALA A 133 -15.24 -2.59 7.92
CA ALA A 133 -14.37 -3.46 8.69
C ALA A 133 -13.90 -2.81 10.00
N MET A 134 -13.58 -1.53 9.98
CA MET A 134 -13.22 -0.75 11.17
C MET A 134 -14.39 -0.65 12.16
N ASP A 135 -15.60 -0.40 11.66
CA ASP A 135 -16.82 -0.38 12.49
C ASP A 135 -17.06 -1.74 13.14
N GLN A 136 -16.96 -2.84 12.38
CA GLN A 136 -17.14 -4.21 12.90
C GLN A 136 -16.05 -4.60 13.91
N ALA A 137 -14.82 -4.12 13.76
CA ALA A 137 -13.73 -4.33 14.71
C ALA A 137 -13.93 -3.55 16.03
N GLY A 138 -14.83 -2.58 16.04
CA GLY A 138 -15.10 -1.74 17.21
C GLY A 138 -14.14 -0.57 17.38
N VAL A 139 -13.55 -0.06 16.30
CA VAL A 139 -12.75 1.18 16.31
C VAL A 139 -13.66 2.33 16.71
N ARG A 140 -13.34 3.02 17.81
CA ARG A 140 -14.13 4.15 18.27
C ARG A 140 -13.93 5.35 17.34
N GLY A 141 -15.01 5.75 16.69
CA GLY A 141 -15.02 6.84 15.73
C GLY A 141 -14.99 8.24 16.33
N GLY A 142 -14.92 9.22 15.43
CA GLY A 142 -14.86 10.66 15.73
C GLY A 142 -13.42 11.19 15.78
N PRO A 143 -13.26 12.53 15.70
CA PRO A 143 -11.93 13.16 15.79
C PRO A 143 -11.25 12.95 17.14
N ASP A 144 -12.04 12.75 18.21
CA ASP A 144 -11.57 12.40 19.56
C ASP A 144 -11.66 10.88 19.82
N GLY A 145 -11.78 10.08 18.76
CA GLY A 145 -11.82 8.63 18.80
C GLY A 145 -10.47 7.99 19.11
N ASP A 146 -10.43 6.67 19.06
CA ASP A 146 -9.17 5.95 19.26
C ASP A 146 -8.18 6.33 18.15
N PRO A 147 -6.88 6.56 18.47
CA PRO A 147 -5.87 6.81 17.45
C PRO A 147 -5.75 5.64 16.46
N VAL A 148 -5.75 5.96 15.19
CA VAL A 148 -5.65 4.98 14.09
C VAL A 148 -4.41 5.26 13.25
N MET A 149 -3.53 4.26 13.12
CA MET A 149 -2.45 4.25 12.16
C MET A 149 -2.85 3.45 10.92
N LEU A 150 -2.74 4.07 9.76
CA LEU A 150 -2.93 3.41 8.46
C LEU A 150 -1.57 2.99 7.88
N VAL A 151 -1.50 1.75 7.41
CA VAL A 151 -0.32 1.20 6.73
C VAL A 151 -0.71 0.81 5.32
N GLY A 152 -0.01 1.34 4.32
CA GLY A 152 -0.26 1.05 2.91
C GLY A 152 1.02 0.85 2.13
N PHE A 153 0.98 -0.06 1.13
CA PHE A 153 2.09 -0.31 0.22
C PHE A 153 1.67 0.01 -1.21
N SER A 154 2.54 0.69 -1.99
CA SER A 154 2.27 1.01 -3.39
C SER A 154 0.99 1.86 -3.55
N GLN A 155 0.19 1.62 -4.57
CA GLN A 155 -1.03 2.40 -4.85
C GLN A 155 -2.08 2.39 -3.72
N VAL A 156 -2.06 1.41 -2.82
CA VAL A 156 -3.00 1.39 -1.68
C VAL A 156 -2.65 2.43 -0.62
N GLY A 157 -1.43 2.95 -0.62
CA GLY A 157 -1.12 4.18 0.10
C GLY A 157 -2.01 5.35 -0.30
N ILE A 158 -2.56 5.35 -1.54
CA ILE A 158 -3.56 6.32 -1.99
C ILE A 158 -4.82 6.26 -1.09
N LEU A 159 -5.33 5.06 -0.80
CA LEU A 159 -6.49 4.93 0.10
C LEU A 159 -6.15 5.40 1.51
N ALA A 160 -4.96 5.08 2.03
CA ALA A 160 -4.54 5.56 3.36
C ALA A 160 -4.51 7.10 3.41
N GLY A 161 -3.87 7.74 2.42
CA GLY A 161 -3.86 9.20 2.29
C GLY A 161 -5.24 9.79 2.10
N HIS A 162 -6.09 9.16 1.26
CA HIS A 162 -7.46 9.58 1.02
C HIS A 162 -8.32 9.52 2.30
N LEU A 163 -8.24 8.43 3.07
CA LEU A 163 -8.97 8.29 4.32
C LEU A 163 -8.60 9.39 5.31
N ALA A 164 -7.30 9.64 5.50
CA ALA A 164 -6.86 10.71 6.40
C ALA A 164 -7.25 12.11 5.88
N ALA A 165 -7.19 12.36 4.57
CA ALA A 165 -7.56 13.66 4.00
C ALA A 165 -9.07 13.93 4.03
N ASN A 166 -9.91 12.90 3.90
CA ASN A 166 -11.34 13.09 3.62
C ASN A 166 -12.29 12.43 4.63
N ARG A 167 -11.78 11.72 5.63
CA ARG A 167 -12.60 11.01 6.65
C ARG A 167 -12.09 11.22 8.08
N SER A 168 -11.30 12.25 8.33
CA SER A 168 -10.85 12.64 9.68
C SER A 168 -11.99 13.12 10.59
N ASP A 169 -13.15 13.41 10.02
CA ASP A 169 -14.39 13.65 10.76
C ASP A 169 -14.99 12.35 11.32
N ARG A 170 -14.72 11.23 10.66
CA ARG A 170 -15.26 9.91 11.03
C ARG A 170 -14.35 9.10 11.96
N TYR A 171 -13.04 9.22 11.81
CA TYR A 171 -12.03 8.53 12.63
C TYR A 171 -10.82 9.42 12.89
N ASN A 172 -10.16 9.18 14.01
CA ASN A 172 -8.93 9.85 14.39
C ASN A 172 -7.71 9.17 13.70
N PHE A 173 -7.45 9.53 12.44
CA PHE A 173 -6.26 9.04 11.71
C PHE A 173 -5.02 9.81 12.21
N ASP A 174 -4.38 9.28 13.27
CA ASP A 174 -3.22 9.90 13.93
C ASP A 174 -1.92 9.71 13.12
N ALA A 175 -1.80 8.63 12.37
CA ALA A 175 -0.60 8.34 11.60
C ALA A 175 -0.87 7.60 10.29
N ILE A 176 0.00 7.84 9.29
CA ILE A 176 0.09 7.09 8.05
C ILE A 176 1.54 6.63 7.88
N VAL A 177 1.72 5.35 7.53
CA VAL A 177 3.01 4.77 7.15
C VAL A 177 2.83 4.13 5.78
N VAL A 178 3.48 4.66 4.75
CA VAL A 178 3.35 4.19 3.38
C VAL A 178 4.70 3.93 2.74
N CYS A 179 4.73 3.02 1.77
CA CYS A 179 5.90 2.72 0.96
C CYS A 179 5.53 2.75 -0.53
N GLY A 180 6.27 3.52 -1.32
CA GLY A 180 6.09 3.62 -2.77
C GLY A 180 4.70 4.12 -3.18
N ALA A 181 4.13 5.10 -2.49
CA ALA A 181 2.78 5.59 -2.70
C ALA A 181 2.74 7.04 -3.18
N PRO A 182 1.87 7.38 -4.17
CA PRO A 182 1.73 8.73 -4.69
C PRO A 182 0.74 9.54 -3.83
N ILE A 183 1.20 10.01 -2.65
CA ILE A 183 0.35 10.75 -1.70
C ILE A 183 0.87 12.17 -1.39
N ASP A 184 1.98 12.57 -1.99
CA ASP A 184 2.70 13.79 -1.61
C ASP A 184 1.86 15.07 -1.82
N ASN A 185 0.90 15.07 -2.74
CA ASN A 185 -0.01 16.20 -2.99
C ASN A 185 -1.35 16.13 -2.23
N MET A 186 -1.58 15.09 -1.43
CA MET A 186 -2.86 14.95 -0.74
C MET A 186 -3.01 15.97 0.40
N PRO A 187 -4.21 16.52 0.63
CA PRO A 187 -4.47 17.49 1.69
C PRO A 187 -4.64 16.79 3.06
N ILE A 188 -3.63 15.99 3.44
CA ILE A 188 -3.61 15.30 4.73
C ILE A 188 -3.50 16.34 5.84
N PRO A 189 -4.32 16.27 6.89
CA PRO A 189 -4.30 17.23 7.99
C PRO A 189 -2.96 17.24 8.75
N ASP A 190 -2.56 18.39 9.28
CA ASP A 190 -1.34 18.53 10.07
C ASP A 190 -1.36 17.72 11.38
N SER A 191 -2.55 17.33 11.85
CA SER A 191 -2.73 16.43 12.99
C SER A 191 -2.34 14.99 12.70
N THR A 192 -2.26 14.58 11.42
CA THR A 192 -1.88 13.23 11.00
C THR A 192 -0.40 13.20 10.70
N ARG A 193 0.37 12.37 11.39
CA ARG A 193 1.79 12.13 11.10
C ARG A 193 1.94 11.24 9.88
N VAL A 194 2.83 11.59 8.97
CA VAL A 194 3.09 10.84 7.73
C VAL A 194 4.54 10.39 7.69
N ILE A 195 4.75 9.08 7.49
CA ILE A 195 6.04 8.50 7.11
C ILE A 195 5.86 7.90 5.71
N SER A 196 6.53 8.50 4.72
CA SER A 196 6.56 8.05 3.33
C SER A 196 7.93 7.47 3.01
N VAL A 197 8.00 6.17 2.75
CA VAL A 197 9.23 5.49 2.32
C VAL A 197 9.19 5.37 0.80
N GLN A 198 10.24 5.86 0.14
CA GLN A 198 10.32 5.91 -1.32
C GLN A 198 11.67 5.37 -1.78
N HIS A 199 11.72 4.77 -2.95
CA HIS A 199 12.97 4.40 -3.61
C HIS A 199 13.23 5.36 -4.78
N GLU A 200 14.46 5.87 -4.91
CA GLU A 200 14.82 6.87 -5.94
C GLU A 200 14.48 6.43 -7.38
N GLY A 201 14.53 5.13 -7.64
CA GLY A 201 14.21 4.56 -8.95
C GLY A 201 12.75 4.09 -9.12
N ASP A 202 11.88 4.32 -8.14
CA ASP A 202 10.46 3.94 -8.20
C ASP A 202 9.64 5.08 -8.82
N PRO A 203 8.98 4.86 -9.97
CA PRO A 203 8.13 5.89 -10.57
C PRO A 203 6.78 6.07 -9.85
N VAL A 204 6.35 5.12 -9.00
CA VAL A 204 5.00 5.13 -8.40
C VAL A 204 4.75 6.37 -7.53
N PRO A 205 5.65 6.81 -6.65
CA PRO A 205 5.45 8.04 -5.88
C PRO A 205 5.20 9.28 -6.74
N THR A 206 5.75 9.32 -7.97
CA THR A 206 5.61 10.48 -8.86
C THR A 206 4.31 10.51 -9.65
N LEU A 207 3.44 9.49 -9.53
CA LEU A 207 2.16 9.44 -10.22
C LEU A 207 1.15 10.48 -9.72
N ASP A 208 1.41 11.13 -8.60
CA ASP A 208 0.64 12.29 -8.13
C ASP A 208 1.06 13.61 -8.79
N PHE A 209 1.98 13.56 -9.76
CA PHE A 209 2.54 14.70 -10.50
C PHE A 209 3.41 15.66 -9.68
N PHE A 210 3.78 15.28 -8.46
CA PHE A 210 4.74 16.04 -7.64
C PHE A 210 6.16 15.51 -7.85
N THR A 211 7.11 16.44 -7.91
CA THR A 211 8.52 16.14 -8.15
C THR A 211 9.38 16.22 -6.89
N ALA A 212 8.80 16.68 -5.79
CA ALA A 212 9.51 16.81 -4.52
C ALA A 212 8.59 16.48 -3.34
N PRO A 213 9.09 15.79 -2.32
CA PRO A 213 8.34 15.49 -1.11
C PRO A 213 7.85 16.76 -0.40
N PRO A 214 6.68 16.71 0.27
CA PRO A 214 6.17 17.82 1.04
C PRO A 214 7.14 18.26 2.15
N GLN A 215 7.24 19.56 2.36
CA GLN A 215 8.00 20.14 3.45
C GLN A 215 7.03 20.60 4.55
N ARG A 216 6.57 19.62 5.38
CA ARG A 216 5.64 19.85 6.49
C ARG A 216 6.19 19.21 7.76
N ASP A 217 5.91 19.80 8.91
CA ASP A 217 6.42 19.32 10.21
C ASP A 217 5.89 17.92 10.58
N ASN A 218 4.68 17.59 10.10
CA ASN A 218 4.05 16.29 10.30
C ASN A 218 4.45 15.23 9.25
N TRP A 219 5.35 15.55 8.30
CA TRP A 219 5.69 14.71 7.17
C TRP A 219 7.16 14.36 7.14
N GLN A 220 7.47 13.08 7.12
CA GLN A 220 8.82 12.57 6.93
C GLN A 220 8.89 11.67 5.70
N THR A 221 9.68 12.05 4.71
CA THR A 221 10.02 11.18 3.58
C THR A 221 11.39 10.55 3.81
N ILE A 222 11.45 9.24 3.70
CA ILE A 222 12.67 8.43 3.76
C ILE A 222 12.93 7.91 2.35
N THR A 223 14.02 8.36 1.72
CA THR A 223 14.40 7.91 0.39
C THR A 223 15.53 6.91 0.48
N ASP A 224 15.32 5.71 -0.06
CA ASP A 224 16.37 4.72 -0.25
C ASP A 224 17.01 4.88 -1.64
N THR A 225 18.31 4.96 -1.65
CA THR A 225 19.15 5.07 -2.86
C THR A 225 19.95 3.80 -3.14
N ALA A 226 19.74 2.73 -2.35
CA ALA A 226 20.43 1.46 -2.55
C ALA A 226 20.21 0.95 -3.97
N GLY A 227 21.29 0.71 -4.69
CA GLY A 227 21.24 0.30 -6.09
C GLY A 227 20.36 -0.92 -6.32
N ARG A 228 19.63 -0.94 -7.42
CA ARG A 228 18.82 -2.11 -7.81
C ARG A 228 19.65 -3.37 -7.61
N PRO A 229 19.12 -4.39 -6.89
CA PRO A 229 19.77 -5.68 -6.86
C PRO A 229 20.03 -6.10 -8.31
N ASP A 230 21.29 -6.40 -8.63
CA ASP A 230 21.74 -6.68 -10.00
C ASP A 230 20.81 -7.75 -10.61
N ARG A 231 20.01 -7.38 -11.61
CA ARG A 231 19.10 -8.32 -12.32
C ARG A 231 19.82 -9.52 -12.95
N ARG A 232 21.17 -9.55 -12.88
CA ARG A 232 21.99 -10.68 -13.34
C ARG A 232 21.92 -11.92 -12.45
N VAL A 233 21.29 -11.86 -11.27
CA VAL A 233 21.18 -13.00 -10.34
C VAL A 233 19.96 -13.87 -10.60
N ALA A 234 19.03 -13.47 -11.45
CA ALA A 234 17.83 -14.24 -11.78
C ALA A 234 17.89 -14.86 -13.19
N ASP A 235 19.01 -15.48 -13.57
CA ASP A 235 19.05 -16.40 -14.71
C ASP A 235 18.75 -17.83 -14.19
N PRO A 236 17.55 -18.39 -14.45
CA PRO A 236 17.18 -19.73 -13.97
C PRO A 236 18.05 -20.84 -14.55
N GLN A 237 18.91 -20.53 -15.53
CA GLN A 237 19.79 -21.50 -16.19
C GLN A 237 21.23 -21.49 -15.65
N ARG A 238 21.58 -20.57 -14.74
CA ARG A 238 22.86 -20.61 -14.05
C ARG A 238 22.67 -21.26 -12.67
N GLY A 239 23.18 -22.47 -12.55
CA GLY A 239 23.27 -23.21 -11.30
C GLY A 239 24.00 -22.40 -10.20
N PRO A 240 23.90 -22.81 -8.93
CA PRO A 240 24.38 -22.04 -7.79
C PRO A 240 25.87 -21.75 -7.91
N VAL A 241 26.24 -20.47 -7.82
CA VAL A 241 27.64 -20.02 -7.79
C VAL A 241 28.27 -20.55 -6.50
N GLN A 242 29.19 -21.50 -6.61
CA GLN A 242 29.98 -21.97 -5.47
C GLN A 242 30.91 -20.85 -5.00
N HIS A 243 30.65 -20.30 -3.84
CA HIS A 243 31.59 -19.42 -3.15
C HIS A 243 32.79 -20.24 -2.66
N HIS A 244 33.88 -20.18 -3.40
CA HIS A 244 35.17 -20.65 -2.91
C HIS A 244 35.70 -19.63 -1.89
N SER A 245 35.50 -19.92 -0.61
CA SER A 245 36.21 -19.25 0.48
C SER A 245 37.69 -19.56 0.36
N ARG A 246 38.50 -18.58 -0.09
CA ARG A 246 39.95 -18.63 0.04
C ARG A 246 40.30 -18.56 1.52
N ARG A 247 40.61 -19.71 2.12
CA ARG A 247 41.32 -19.76 3.41
C ARG A 247 42.72 -19.15 3.18
N ALA A 248 42.99 -18.03 3.87
CA ALA A 248 44.33 -17.50 4.01
C ALA A 248 45.14 -18.49 4.85
N SER A 249 46.13 -19.16 4.21
CA SER A 249 47.11 -19.98 4.90
C SER A 249 48.09 -19.06 5.65
N ALA A 250 48.03 -19.11 7.00
CA ALA A 250 49.02 -18.48 7.85
C ALA A 250 50.36 -19.27 7.73
N GLY A 251 51.40 -18.62 7.20
CA GLY A 251 52.74 -19.16 7.16
C GLY A 251 53.38 -19.28 8.55
N PRO A 252 54.36 -20.17 8.76
CA PRO A 252 54.97 -20.41 10.04
C PRO A 252 55.84 -19.24 10.54
N ARG A 253 55.56 -18.76 11.74
CA ARG A 253 56.44 -17.82 12.48
C ARG A 253 57.75 -18.51 12.87
N ARG A 254 58.87 -18.02 12.37
CA ARG A 254 60.21 -18.37 12.92
C ARG A 254 60.40 -17.59 14.22
N ARG A 255 60.78 -18.29 15.27
CA ARG A 255 61.32 -17.75 16.52
C ARG A 255 62.85 -17.70 16.46
N PRO A 256 63.48 -16.79 17.23
CA PRO A 256 64.91 -16.53 17.23
C PRO A 256 65.75 -17.68 17.80
#